data_c7149034f80bed0ee8c9c1b33dc71262
#
_entry.id   c7149034f80bed0ee8c9c1b33dc71262
#
_cell.length_a   1.000
_cell.length_b   1.000
_cell.length_c   1.000
_cell.angle_alpha   90.00
_cell.angle_beta   90.00
_cell.angle_gamma   90.00
#
_symmetry.space_group_name_H-M   'P 1'
#
loop_
_entity.id
_entity.type
_entity.pdbx_description
1 polymer ?
#
loop_
_entity_poly.entity_id
_entity_poly.type
_entity_poly.pdbx_seq_one_letter_code
_entity_poly.pdbx_strand_id
1 'polypeptide(L)'
;MLFSYTQIAHYLRCPRSYRHRYLDGWREKETRAAMIFGRCFEKAIESYFSGDDCAAALYREWGVYRDAPFEYKKGETWDRLVHQGVHLLELFAQDNRVHIPQPQQNLQIKVVRDLPNANQFVSYIDAIGELDGQHCLVDWKTTTSRYPEEPARLLSLDPQLISYSWMTGISDVAFVVFVRKHQPEIQYLKTSISEEQRMEFGRLLQTTIVQIEAAQFPSHSGIRFPQNGCVSCAHLGLCLNDQKLIDSSLIRSAGANDLAWLDELVD
;
A
#
# COMPACT_ATOMS: atom_id res chain seq x y z
N MET A 1 0.38 16.93 -13.59
CA MET A 1 0.50 16.45 -12.18
C MET A 1 0.89 14.98 -12.18
N LEU A 2 1.52 14.48 -11.09
CA LEU A 2 1.81 13.06 -10.89
C LEU A 2 0.79 12.44 -9.93
N PHE A 3 0.16 11.37 -10.36
CA PHE A 3 -0.84 10.63 -9.57
C PHE A 3 -0.35 9.22 -9.26
N SER A 4 -0.76 8.68 -8.13
CA SER A 4 -0.55 7.28 -7.76
C SER A 4 -1.87 6.60 -7.40
N TYR A 5 -1.86 5.25 -7.38
CA TYR A 5 -3.01 4.48 -6.92
C TYR A 5 -3.50 4.94 -5.53
N THR A 6 -2.59 5.15 -4.59
CA THR A 6 -2.93 5.59 -3.23
C THR A 6 -3.66 6.93 -3.21
N GLN A 7 -3.23 7.88 -4.05
CA GLN A 7 -3.90 9.18 -4.18
C GLN A 7 -5.31 9.03 -4.75
N ILE A 8 -5.46 8.27 -5.83
CA ILE A 8 -6.76 8.03 -6.46
C ILE A 8 -7.71 7.31 -5.49
N ALA A 9 -7.27 6.25 -4.83
CA ALA A 9 -8.05 5.54 -3.83
C ALA A 9 -8.47 6.45 -2.66
N HIS A 10 -7.59 7.37 -2.25
CA HIS A 10 -7.92 8.35 -1.22
C HIS A 10 -9.02 9.32 -1.68
N TYR A 11 -8.92 9.83 -2.91
CA TYR A 11 -9.95 10.70 -3.48
C TYR A 11 -11.30 9.99 -3.57
N LEU A 12 -11.31 8.77 -4.12
CA LEU A 12 -12.53 7.96 -4.25
C LEU A 12 -13.17 7.64 -2.89
N ARG A 13 -12.35 7.43 -1.87
CA ARG A 13 -12.85 7.24 -0.50
C ARG A 13 -13.47 8.50 0.07
N CYS A 14 -12.80 9.66 -0.06
CA CYS A 14 -13.30 10.95 0.40
C CYS A 14 -12.54 12.12 -0.26
N PRO A 15 -13.14 12.83 -1.23
CA PRO A 15 -12.51 13.96 -1.91
C PRO A 15 -12.04 15.06 -0.95
N ARG A 16 -12.80 15.37 0.10
CA ARG A 16 -12.41 16.38 1.10
C ARG A 16 -11.18 15.96 1.91
N SER A 17 -11.09 14.69 2.32
CA SER A 17 -9.93 14.14 3.01
C SER A 17 -8.69 14.13 2.10
N TYR A 18 -8.86 13.81 0.80
CA TYR A 18 -7.81 13.95 -0.20
C TYR A 18 -7.27 15.39 -0.25
N ARG A 19 -8.16 16.39 -0.35
CA ARG A 19 -7.75 17.80 -0.35
C ARG A 19 -6.93 18.14 0.89
N HIS A 20 -7.41 17.78 2.08
CA HIS A 20 -6.69 18.05 3.33
C HIS A 20 -5.28 17.46 3.33
N ARG A 21 -5.12 16.23 2.84
CA ARG A 21 -3.83 15.56 2.81
C ARG A 21 -2.89 16.09 1.72
N TYR A 22 -3.37 16.16 0.48
CA TYR A 22 -2.50 16.36 -0.69
C TYR A 22 -2.42 17.82 -1.16
N LEU A 23 -3.38 18.66 -0.84
CA LEU A 23 -3.40 20.06 -1.23
C LEU A 23 -3.17 21.01 -0.05
N ASP A 24 -3.81 20.74 1.09
CA ASP A 24 -3.71 21.59 2.27
C ASP A 24 -2.52 21.20 3.18
N GLY A 25 -1.87 20.05 2.94
CA GLY A 25 -0.64 19.59 3.61
C GLY A 25 -0.82 19.01 5.01
N TRP A 26 -2.05 18.59 5.38
CA TRP A 26 -2.28 17.98 6.68
C TRP A 26 -1.80 16.53 6.74
N ARG A 27 -1.12 16.15 7.83
CA ARG A 27 -0.59 14.81 8.08
C ARG A 27 -1.00 14.32 9.47
N GLU A 28 -1.13 13.01 9.63
CA GLU A 28 -1.28 12.39 10.94
C GLU A 28 0.00 12.59 11.76
N LYS A 29 -0.14 12.92 13.04
CA LYS A 29 1.01 13.02 13.97
C LYS A 29 1.59 11.66 14.31
N GLU A 30 0.71 10.67 14.45
CA GLU A 30 1.11 9.33 14.84
C GLU A 30 1.29 8.45 13.61
N THR A 31 2.36 7.69 13.61
CA THR A 31 2.65 6.71 12.57
C THR A 31 2.40 5.31 13.13
N ARG A 32 1.64 4.51 12.41
CA ARG A 32 1.35 3.14 12.82
C ARG A 32 2.56 2.24 12.64
N ALA A 33 2.98 1.57 13.71
CA ALA A 33 4.10 0.63 13.69
C ALA A 33 3.98 -0.40 12.56
N ALA A 34 2.78 -0.95 12.33
CA ALA A 34 2.54 -1.95 11.29
C ALA A 34 2.84 -1.46 9.87
N MET A 35 2.68 -0.16 9.59
CA MET A 35 2.94 0.42 8.27
C MET A 35 4.45 0.49 8.00
N ILE A 36 5.21 0.99 8.96
CA ILE A 36 6.68 1.07 8.84
C ILE A 36 7.28 -0.33 8.85
N PHE A 37 6.78 -1.23 9.71
CA PHE A 37 7.21 -2.61 9.73
C PHE A 37 7.00 -3.30 8.36
N GLY A 38 5.88 -3.03 7.68
CA GLY A 38 5.63 -3.54 6.33
C GLY A 38 6.75 -3.18 5.36
N ARG A 39 7.17 -1.93 5.33
CA ARG A 39 8.30 -1.46 4.49
C ARG A 39 9.63 -2.15 4.84
N CYS A 40 9.95 -2.24 6.13
CA CYS A 40 11.17 -2.94 6.55
C CYS A 40 11.13 -4.42 6.16
N PHE A 41 9.95 -5.02 6.20
CA PHE A 41 9.74 -6.40 5.79
C PHE A 41 9.90 -6.58 4.27
N GLU A 42 9.41 -5.65 3.46
CA GLU A 42 9.62 -5.64 2.01
C GLU A 42 11.11 -5.56 1.66
N LYS A 43 11.88 -4.67 2.31
CA LYS A 43 13.34 -4.58 2.15
C LYS A 43 14.05 -5.90 2.55
N ALA A 44 13.55 -6.60 3.54
CA ALA A 44 14.07 -7.92 3.90
C ALA A 44 13.76 -8.99 2.84
N ILE A 45 12.59 -8.92 2.18
CA ILE A 45 12.27 -9.79 1.03
C ILE A 45 13.21 -9.48 -0.16
N GLU A 46 13.48 -8.22 -0.45
CA GLU A 46 14.44 -7.83 -1.49
C GLU A 46 15.84 -8.39 -1.20
N SER A 47 16.28 -8.32 0.06
CA SER A 47 17.56 -8.93 0.49
C SER A 47 17.59 -10.45 0.26
N TYR A 48 16.49 -11.16 0.52
CA TYR A 48 16.35 -12.59 0.24
C TYR A 48 16.62 -12.90 -1.24
N PHE A 49 15.98 -12.18 -2.16
CA PHE A 49 16.18 -12.39 -3.60
C PHE A 49 17.55 -11.92 -4.10
N SER A 50 18.23 -11.07 -3.37
CA SER A 50 19.61 -10.65 -3.63
C SER A 50 20.64 -11.65 -3.12
N GLY A 51 20.22 -12.69 -2.39
CA GLY A 51 21.09 -13.70 -1.79
C GLY A 51 21.68 -13.30 -0.45
N ASP A 52 21.17 -12.25 0.17
CA ASP A 52 21.61 -11.76 1.48
C ASP A 52 20.77 -12.38 2.61
N ASP A 53 21.25 -12.23 3.85
CA ASP A 53 20.50 -12.64 5.04
C ASP A 53 19.30 -11.71 5.30
N CYS A 54 18.11 -12.19 4.93
CA CYS A 54 16.87 -11.45 5.08
C CYS A 54 16.47 -11.19 6.54
N ALA A 55 16.84 -12.09 7.49
CA ALA A 55 16.57 -11.87 8.91
C ALA A 55 17.45 -10.75 9.45
N ALA A 56 18.74 -10.74 9.11
CA ALA A 56 19.65 -9.65 9.45
C ALA A 56 19.21 -8.34 8.80
N ALA A 57 18.74 -8.37 7.56
CA ALA A 57 18.18 -7.20 6.87
C ALA A 57 16.97 -6.64 7.61
N LEU A 58 15.98 -7.48 7.98
CA LEU A 58 14.83 -7.04 8.76
C LEU A 58 15.24 -6.40 10.09
N TYR A 59 16.20 -7.02 10.78
CA TYR A 59 16.66 -6.52 12.06
C TYR A 59 17.34 -5.15 11.92
N ARG A 60 18.13 -4.95 10.87
CA ARG A 60 18.78 -3.66 10.55
C ARG A 60 17.74 -2.59 10.21
N GLU A 61 16.84 -2.88 9.27
CA GLU A 61 15.83 -1.92 8.79
C GLU A 61 14.84 -1.51 9.89
N TRP A 62 14.36 -2.47 10.67
CA TRP A 62 13.42 -2.22 11.76
C TRP A 62 14.14 -1.71 13.03
N GLY A 63 15.43 -2.02 13.18
CA GLY A 63 16.25 -1.65 14.35
C GLY A 63 16.33 -0.15 14.60
N VAL A 64 16.37 0.65 13.53
CA VAL A 64 16.44 2.12 13.61
C VAL A 64 15.20 2.74 14.27
N TYR A 65 14.10 1.99 14.32
CA TYR A 65 12.83 2.44 14.88
C TYR A 65 12.53 1.90 16.29
N ARG A 66 13.52 1.34 16.98
CA ARG A 66 13.30 0.69 18.28
C ARG A 66 12.68 1.62 19.31
N ASP A 67 13.14 2.87 19.34
CA ASP A 67 12.69 3.88 20.31
C ASP A 67 11.73 4.91 19.68
N ALA A 68 11.23 4.64 18.46
CA ALA A 68 10.30 5.53 17.79
C ALA A 68 8.91 5.48 18.46
N PRO A 69 8.23 6.64 18.61
CA PRO A 69 6.91 6.73 19.23
C PRO A 69 5.80 6.28 18.29
N PHE A 70 5.76 4.98 17.98
CA PHE A 70 4.74 4.41 17.12
C PHE A 70 3.46 4.06 17.85
N GLU A 71 2.33 4.16 17.14
CA GLU A 71 1.08 3.54 17.54
C GLU A 71 1.15 2.03 17.28
N TYR A 72 1.17 1.22 18.36
CA TYR A 72 1.08 -0.23 18.30
C TYR A 72 -0.35 -0.69 18.52
N LYS A 73 -0.82 -1.66 17.74
CA LYS A 73 -2.08 -2.34 18.02
C LYS A 73 -1.98 -3.10 19.35
N LYS A 74 -3.13 -3.36 19.98
CA LYS A 74 -3.19 -4.12 21.23
C LYS A 74 -2.44 -5.43 21.11
N GLY A 75 -1.43 -5.61 21.96
CA GLY A 75 -0.60 -6.81 22.00
C GLY A 75 0.54 -6.85 20.98
N GLU A 76 0.74 -5.81 20.18
CA GLU A 76 1.94 -5.65 19.36
C GLU A 76 3.02 -4.93 20.16
N THR A 77 4.27 -5.30 19.95
CA THR A 77 5.48 -4.65 20.46
C THR A 77 6.54 -4.69 19.38
N TRP A 78 7.59 -3.87 19.52
CA TRP A 78 8.73 -3.88 18.61
C TRP A 78 9.33 -5.29 18.47
N ASP A 79 9.64 -5.93 19.60
CA ASP A 79 10.26 -7.27 19.65
C ASP A 79 9.34 -8.34 19.05
N ARG A 80 8.04 -8.26 19.32
CA ARG A 80 7.07 -9.22 18.76
C ARG A 80 6.98 -9.12 17.23
N LEU A 81 7.02 -7.91 16.69
CA LEU A 81 7.00 -7.70 15.23
C LEU A 81 8.25 -8.30 14.58
N VAL A 82 9.42 -8.04 15.12
CA VAL A 82 10.68 -8.65 14.63
C VAL A 82 10.62 -10.18 14.67
N HIS A 83 10.26 -10.73 15.82
CA HIS A 83 10.22 -12.19 15.99
C HIS A 83 9.27 -12.87 14.98
N GLN A 84 8.07 -12.31 14.82
CA GLN A 84 7.10 -12.81 13.84
C GLN A 84 7.60 -12.63 12.41
N GLY A 85 8.26 -11.51 12.11
CA GLY A 85 8.81 -11.22 10.79
C GLY A 85 9.92 -12.19 10.41
N VAL A 86 10.89 -12.43 11.30
CA VAL A 86 11.98 -13.39 11.05
C VAL A 86 11.41 -14.78 10.77
N HIS A 87 10.46 -15.23 11.59
CA HIS A 87 9.83 -16.55 11.37
C HIS A 87 9.08 -16.63 10.04
N LEU A 88 8.40 -15.56 9.62
CA LEU A 88 7.74 -15.52 8.31
C LEU A 88 8.73 -15.54 7.14
N LEU A 89 9.88 -14.88 7.27
CA LEU A 89 10.93 -14.92 6.26
C LEU A 89 11.56 -16.33 6.16
N GLU A 90 11.74 -17.01 7.29
CA GLU A 90 12.21 -18.41 7.33
C GLU A 90 11.22 -19.35 6.63
N LEU A 91 9.91 -19.20 6.91
CA LEU A 91 8.88 -19.98 6.22
C LEU A 91 8.87 -19.69 4.72
N PHE A 92 8.96 -18.41 4.33
CA PHE A 92 9.01 -18.02 2.92
C PHE A 92 10.18 -18.63 2.17
N ALA A 93 11.37 -18.62 2.79
CA ALA A 93 12.57 -19.22 2.21
C ALA A 93 12.44 -20.75 2.05
N GLN A 94 11.75 -21.43 2.97
CA GLN A 94 11.50 -22.87 2.88
C GLN A 94 10.46 -23.24 1.82
N ASP A 95 9.43 -22.42 1.63
CA ASP A 95 8.36 -22.69 0.67
C ASP A 95 8.84 -22.65 -0.78
N ASN A 96 9.80 -21.80 -1.10
CA ASN A 96 10.43 -21.67 -2.42
C ASN A 96 9.42 -21.65 -3.60
N ARG A 97 8.25 -21.04 -3.40
CA ARG A 97 7.17 -21.01 -4.40
C ARG A 97 7.27 -19.82 -5.33
N VAL A 98 7.95 -18.75 -4.90
CA VAL A 98 8.11 -17.52 -5.68
C VAL A 98 9.53 -17.49 -6.26
N HIS A 99 9.60 -17.29 -7.56
CA HIS A 99 10.86 -17.09 -8.28
C HIS A 99 10.87 -15.71 -8.96
N ILE A 100 11.88 -14.89 -8.68
CA ILE A 100 12.06 -13.59 -9.32
C ILE A 100 13.30 -13.65 -10.22
N PRO A 101 13.12 -13.71 -11.54
CA PRO A 101 14.26 -13.68 -12.46
C PRO A 101 14.87 -12.28 -12.45
N GLN A 102 16.20 -12.18 -12.44
CA GLN A 102 16.92 -10.90 -12.45
C GLN A 102 16.35 -9.91 -11.40
N PRO A 103 16.52 -10.18 -10.10
CA PRO A 103 15.88 -9.40 -9.04
C PRO A 103 16.11 -7.89 -9.14
N GLN A 104 17.32 -7.47 -9.58
CA GLN A 104 17.68 -6.05 -9.76
C GLN A 104 16.78 -5.31 -10.76
N GLN A 105 16.07 -6.01 -11.63
CA GLN A 105 15.19 -5.45 -12.65
C GLN A 105 13.70 -5.69 -12.35
N ASN A 106 13.42 -6.70 -11.54
CA ASN A 106 12.06 -7.23 -11.35
C ASN A 106 11.56 -7.10 -9.89
N LEU A 107 12.28 -6.39 -9.04
CA LEU A 107 11.82 -5.96 -7.69
C LEU A 107 11.69 -4.44 -7.64
N GLN A 108 10.72 -3.96 -6.90
CA GLN A 108 10.43 -2.54 -6.64
C GLN A 108 10.42 -1.70 -7.92
N ILE A 109 9.63 -2.14 -8.89
CA ILE A 109 9.63 -1.60 -10.24
C ILE A 109 8.80 -0.34 -10.30
N LYS A 110 9.44 0.79 -10.59
CA LYS A 110 8.76 2.05 -10.87
C LYS A 110 8.26 2.06 -12.32
N VAL A 111 6.95 2.10 -12.52
CA VAL A 111 6.32 2.25 -13.83
C VAL A 111 5.62 3.59 -13.89
N VAL A 112 5.89 4.36 -14.94
CA VAL A 112 5.23 5.65 -15.19
C VAL A 112 4.48 5.58 -16.52
N ARG A 113 3.26 6.05 -16.53
CA ARG A 113 2.42 6.14 -17.74
C ARG A 113 1.93 7.56 -17.93
N ASP A 114 2.14 8.09 -19.12
CA ASP A 114 1.62 9.42 -19.49
C ASP A 114 0.09 9.36 -19.66
N LEU A 115 -0.54 10.41 -19.19
CA LEU A 115 -1.99 10.63 -19.23
C LEU A 115 -2.31 11.91 -19.99
N PRO A 116 -3.57 12.15 -20.38
CA PRO A 116 -3.99 13.44 -20.94
C PRO A 116 -3.64 14.63 -20.05
N ASN A 117 -3.56 15.82 -20.65
CA ASN A 117 -3.30 17.11 -19.98
C ASN A 117 -1.93 17.16 -19.25
N ALA A 118 -0.90 16.53 -19.82
CA ALA A 118 0.44 16.43 -19.21
C ALA A 118 0.45 15.88 -17.78
N ASN A 119 -0.52 15.03 -17.45
CA ASN A 119 -0.55 14.26 -16.24
C ASN A 119 0.24 12.96 -16.41
N GLN A 120 0.65 12.38 -15.29
CA GLN A 120 1.32 11.08 -15.25
C GLN A 120 0.72 10.24 -14.12
N PHE A 121 0.68 8.93 -14.34
CA PHE A 121 0.36 7.98 -13.29
C PHE A 121 1.58 7.11 -13.00
N VAL A 122 1.92 6.99 -11.72
CA VAL A 122 3.05 6.19 -11.25
C VAL A 122 2.56 5.04 -10.39
N SER A 123 3.14 3.88 -10.60
CA SER A 123 2.99 2.71 -9.73
C SER A 123 4.36 2.17 -9.36
N TYR A 124 4.48 1.73 -8.12
CA TYR A 124 5.60 0.91 -7.65
C TYR A 124 5.06 -0.50 -7.48
N ILE A 125 5.62 -1.42 -8.23
CA ILE A 125 5.21 -2.82 -8.27
C ILE A 125 6.25 -3.61 -7.50
N ASP A 126 5.83 -4.34 -6.49
CA ASP A 126 6.77 -5.00 -5.58
C ASP A 126 7.62 -6.04 -6.31
N ALA A 127 7.00 -6.86 -7.19
CA ALA A 127 7.77 -7.78 -8.03
C ALA A 127 7.04 -8.19 -9.32
N ILE A 128 7.84 -8.53 -10.33
CA ILE A 128 7.43 -9.30 -11.51
C ILE A 128 8.21 -10.62 -11.49
N GLY A 129 7.49 -11.73 -11.43
CA GLY A 129 8.13 -13.03 -11.30
C GLY A 129 7.19 -14.18 -11.58
N GLU A 130 7.46 -15.29 -10.93
CA GLU A 130 6.67 -16.51 -11.05
C GLU A 130 6.20 -16.95 -9.66
N LEU A 131 4.94 -17.34 -9.56
CA LEU A 131 4.39 -18.05 -8.42
C LEU A 131 3.92 -19.43 -8.86
N ASP A 132 4.50 -20.48 -8.31
CA ASP A 132 4.29 -21.87 -8.72
C ASP A 132 4.56 -22.10 -10.23
N GLY A 133 5.56 -21.43 -10.80
CA GLY A 133 5.92 -21.50 -12.22
C GLY A 133 5.00 -20.70 -13.16
N GLN A 134 4.03 -19.96 -12.65
CA GLN A 134 3.17 -19.08 -13.43
C GLN A 134 3.67 -17.64 -13.34
N HIS A 135 3.98 -17.03 -14.49
CA HIS A 135 4.40 -15.62 -14.57
C HIS A 135 3.30 -14.69 -14.11
N CYS A 136 3.58 -13.79 -13.16
CA CYS A 136 2.61 -12.86 -12.61
C CYS A 136 3.26 -11.63 -11.97
N LEU A 137 2.43 -10.62 -11.73
CA LEU A 137 2.74 -9.54 -10.80
C LEU A 137 2.55 -10.03 -9.37
N VAL A 138 3.49 -9.77 -8.51
CA VAL A 138 3.43 -10.14 -7.09
C VAL A 138 3.44 -8.89 -6.23
N ASP A 139 2.56 -8.86 -5.24
CA ASP A 139 2.51 -7.81 -4.22
C ASP A 139 2.57 -8.45 -2.83
N TRP A 140 3.47 -7.91 -1.99
CA TRP A 140 3.72 -8.41 -0.65
C TRP A 140 2.80 -7.75 0.36
N LYS A 141 2.11 -8.53 1.17
CA LYS A 141 1.23 -7.99 2.22
C LYS A 141 1.58 -8.54 3.58
N THR A 142 1.78 -7.68 4.57
CA THR A 142 1.88 -8.08 5.98
C THR A 142 0.59 -7.74 6.72
N THR A 143 0.00 -8.70 7.42
CA THR A 143 -1.29 -8.54 8.10
C THR A 143 -1.34 -9.35 9.39
N THR A 144 -2.34 -9.11 10.21
CA THR A 144 -2.64 -9.92 11.41
C THR A 144 -3.74 -10.96 11.18
N SER A 145 -4.42 -10.91 10.03
CA SER A 145 -5.53 -11.79 9.70
C SER A 145 -5.40 -12.30 8.27
N ARG A 146 -5.88 -13.52 8.02
CA ARG A 146 -5.96 -14.06 6.66
C ARG A 146 -6.85 -13.18 5.78
N TYR A 147 -6.51 -13.11 4.52
CA TYR A 147 -7.39 -12.57 3.50
C TYR A 147 -8.44 -13.62 3.12
N PRO A 148 -9.66 -13.19 2.74
CA PRO A 148 -10.69 -14.11 2.27
C PRO A 148 -10.28 -14.75 0.95
N GLU A 149 -10.46 -16.07 0.84
CA GLU A 149 -10.19 -16.85 -0.37
C GLU A 149 -11.47 -17.15 -1.16
N GLU A 150 -12.60 -17.05 -0.47
CA GLU A 150 -13.92 -17.27 -1.04
C GLU A 150 -14.78 -15.99 -1.04
N PRO A 151 -15.61 -15.79 -2.04
CA PRO A 151 -15.80 -16.63 -3.23
C PRO A 151 -14.59 -16.62 -4.16
N ALA A 152 -14.42 -17.71 -4.92
CA ALA A 152 -13.34 -17.80 -5.91
C ALA A 152 -13.28 -16.54 -6.79
N ARG A 153 -12.06 -16.09 -7.09
CA ARG A 153 -11.79 -14.87 -7.86
C ARG A 153 -12.08 -13.53 -7.13
N LEU A 154 -12.40 -13.55 -5.83
CA LEU A 154 -12.62 -12.31 -5.07
C LEU A 154 -11.42 -11.34 -5.21
N LEU A 155 -10.21 -11.86 -5.26
CA LEU A 155 -8.99 -11.09 -5.43
C LEU A 155 -8.94 -10.27 -6.74
N SER A 156 -9.64 -10.71 -7.80
CA SER A 156 -9.70 -9.96 -9.07
C SER A 156 -10.42 -8.61 -8.95
N LEU A 157 -11.08 -8.36 -7.82
CA LEU A 157 -11.72 -7.08 -7.51
C LEU A 157 -10.80 -6.12 -6.75
N ASP A 158 -9.57 -6.53 -6.42
CA ASP A 158 -8.64 -5.65 -5.75
C ASP A 158 -8.16 -4.53 -6.69
N PRO A 159 -8.44 -3.25 -6.37
CA PRO A 159 -8.18 -2.17 -7.30
C PRO A 159 -6.68 -1.83 -7.43
N GLN A 160 -5.83 -2.20 -6.46
CA GLN A 160 -4.38 -2.06 -6.57
C GLN A 160 -3.82 -3.02 -7.60
N LEU A 161 -4.23 -4.29 -7.55
CA LEU A 161 -3.82 -5.31 -8.53
C LEU A 161 -4.36 -4.99 -9.93
N ILE A 162 -5.58 -4.47 -10.03
CA ILE A 162 -6.13 -3.99 -11.31
C ILE A 162 -5.27 -2.84 -11.86
N SER A 163 -4.86 -1.89 -11.00
CA SER A 163 -3.99 -0.79 -11.43
C SER A 163 -2.63 -1.28 -11.94
N TYR A 164 -2.02 -2.24 -11.27
CA TYR A 164 -0.76 -2.84 -11.70
C TYR A 164 -0.90 -3.56 -13.06
N SER A 165 -1.95 -4.35 -13.20
CA SER A 165 -2.27 -5.03 -14.48
C SER A 165 -2.52 -4.01 -15.61
N TRP A 166 -3.21 -2.91 -15.32
CA TRP A 166 -3.44 -1.83 -16.27
C TRP A 166 -2.13 -1.12 -16.68
N MET A 167 -1.19 -0.93 -15.73
CA MET A 167 0.11 -0.29 -15.99
C MET A 167 1.03 -1.15 -16.85
N THR A 168 1.06 -2.47 -16.63
CA THR A 168 2.02 -3.40 -17.23
C THR A 168 1.47 -4.19 -18.41
N GLY A 169 0.16 -4.38 -18.48
CA GLY A 169 -0.48 -5.31 -19.41
C GLY A 169 -0.45 -6.78 -18.94
N ILE A 170 0.24 -7.10 -17.84
CA ILE A 170 0.28 -8.47 -17.28
C ILE A 170 -1.06 -8.76 -16.60
N SER A 171 -1.72 -9.84 -17.02
CA SER A 171 -3.05 -10.20 -16.51
C SER A 171 -2.99 -10.95 -15.19
N ASP A 172 -2.01 -11.85 -15.03
CA ASP A 172 -1.91 -12.69 -13.84
C ASP A 172 -1.27 -11.91 -12.69
N VAL A 173 -1.92 -11.95 -11.55
CA VAL A 173 -1.54 -11.19 -10.35
C VAL A 173 -1.64 -12.05 -9.11
N ALA A 174 -0.83 -11.77 -8.11
CA ALA A 174 -0.81 -12.50 -6.86
C ALA A 174 -0.57 -11.60 -5.66
N PHE A 175 -1.21 -11.93 -4.54
CA PHE A 175 -0.78 -11.51 -3.22
C PHE A 175 -0.02 -12.65 -2.55
N VAL A 176 1.14 -12.33 -1.99
CA VAL A 176 1.82 -13.16 -0.99
C VAL A 176 1.59 -12.49 0.36
N VAL A 177 0.74 -13.10 1.17
CA VAL A 177 0.24 -12.50 2.40
C VAL A 177 0.92 -13.15 3.59
N PHE A 178 1.75 -12.40 4.27
CA PHE A 178 2.46 -12.79 5.48
C PHE A 178 1.58 -12.49 6.70
N VAL A 179 0.98 -13.53 7.28
CA VAL A 179 0.00 -13.40 8.37
C VAL A 179 0.69 -13.50 9.72
N ARG A 180 0.83 -12.36 10.39
CA ARG A 180 1.45 -12.20 11.71
C ARG A 180 0.45 -12.55 12.82
N LYS A 181 0.34 -13.82 13.16
CA LYS A 181 -0.49 -14.36 14.24
C LYS A 181 0.34 -15.22 15.19
N HIS A 182 -0.27 -15.87 16.17
CA HIS A 182 0.43 -16.74 17.12
C HIS A 182 1.20 -17.88 16.42
N GLN A 183 0.59 -18.46 15.39
CA GLN A 183 1.26 -19.37 14.45
C GLN A 183 1.32 -18.65 13.11
N PRO A 184 2.45 -18.01 12.78
CA PRO A 184 2.61 -17.30 11.52
C PRO A 184 2.39 -18.23 10.32
N GLU A 185 1.83 -17.69 9.25
CA GLU A 185 1.58 -18.45 8.02
C GLU A 185 1.67 -17.53 6.80
N ILE A 186 1.85 -18.14 5.64
CA ILE A 186 1.86 -17.44 4.35
C ILE A 186 0.66 -17.92 3.53
N GLN A 187 -0.09 -16.97 2.96
CA GLN A 187 -1.12 -17.26 1.96
C GLN A 187 -0.60 -16.82 0.59
N TYR A 188 -0.82 -17.67 -0.40
CA TYR A 188 -0.52 -17.39 -1.80
C TYR A 188 -1.84 -17.30 -2.57
N LEU A 189 -2.27 -16.09 -2.87
CA LEU A 189 -3.54 -15.81 -3.52
C LEU A 189 -3.27 -15.39 -4.96
N LYS A 190 -3.82 -16.12 -5.94
CA LYS A 190 -3.64 -15.84 -7.37
C LYS A 190 -4.98 -15.56 -8.04
N THR A 191 -4.96 -14.66 -9.02
CA THR A 191 -6.09 -14.40 -9.90
C THR A 191 -5.61 -13.81 -11.22
N SER A 192 -6.53 -13.65 -12.17
CA SER A 192 -6.26 -12.94 -13.42
C SER A 192 -7.21 -11.74 -13.56
N ILE A 193 -6.66 -10.63 -14.01
CA ILE A 193 -7.40 -9.39 -14.29
C ILE A 193 -7.79 -9.37 -15.77
N SER A 194 -9.07 -9.18 -16.03
CA SER A 194 -9.59 -9.13 -17.40
C SER A 194 -9.26 -7.80 -18.10
N GLU A 195 -9.30 -7.80 -19.43
CA GLU A 195 -9.16 -6.56 -20.22
C GLU A 195 -10.26 -5.56 -19.89
N GLU A 196 -11.48 -6.03 -19.65
CA GLU A 196 -12.60 -5.19 -19.26
C GLU A 196 -12.33 -4.44 -17.96
N GLN A 197 -11.80 -5.13 -16.92
CA GLN A 197 -11.42 -4.53 -15.64
C GLN A 197 -10.32 -3.47 -15.82
N ARG A 198 -9.33 -3.74 -16.67
CA ARG A 198 -8.26 -2.76 -16.98
C ARG A 198 -8.85 -1.52 -17.67
N MET A 199 -9.73 -1.69 -18.65
CA MET A 199 -10.38 -0.56 -19.33
C MET A 199 -11.29 0.24 -18.39
N GLU A 200 -12.02 -0.43 -17.51
CA GLU A 200 -12.85 0.21 -16.49
C GLU A 200 -12.01 1.05 -15.53
N PHE A 201 -10.90 0.50 -15.03
CA PHE A 201 -9.97 1.24 -14.20
C PHE A 201 -9.41 2.49 -14.91
N GLY A 202 -9.03 2.38 -16.17
CA GLY A 202 -8.54 3.52 -16.95
C GLY A 202 -9.58 4.63 -17.07
N ARG A 203 -10.86 4.30 -17.29
CA ARG A 203 -11.97 5.28 -17.32
C ARG A 203 -12.20 5.91 -15.96
N LEU A 204 -12.20 5.11 -14.88
CA LEU A 204 -12.33 5.60 -13.50
C LEU A 204 -11.22 6.58 -13.16
N LEU A 205 -9.98 6.24 -13.49
CA LEU A 205 -8.81 7.09 -13.28
C LEU A 205 -8.95 8.44 -13.98
N GLN A 206 -9.30 8.45 -15.28
CA GLN A 206 -9.49 9.68 -16.06
C GLN A 206 -10.58 10.55 -15.45
N THR A 207 -11.73 9.98 -15.12
CA THR A 207 -12.85 10.71 -14.50
C THR A 207 -12.43 11.32 -13.17
N THR A 208 -11.70 10.57 -12.34
CA THR A 208 -11.22 11.02 -11.03
C THR A 208 -10.24 12.19 -11.18
N ILE A 209 -9.31 12.10 -12.12
CA ILE A 209 -8.34 13.19 -12.38
C ILE A 209 -9.05 14.47 -12.83
N VAL A 210 -10.01 14.37 -13.74
CA VAL A 210 -10.82 15.54 -14.17
C VAL A 210 -11.53 16.19 -12.99
N GLN A 211 -12.08 15.43 -12.06
CA GLN A 211 -12.72 15.96 -10.86
C GLN A 211 -11.71 16.66 -9.92
N ILE A 212 -10.52 16.10 -9.77
CA ILE A 212 -9.44 16.72 -8.97
C ILE A 212 -8.98 18.03 -9.60
N GLU A 213 -8.76 18.06 -10.92
CA GLU A 213 -8.37 19.26 -11.67
C GLU A 213 -9.45 20.35 -11.61
N ALA A 214 -10.72 19.97 -11.62
CA ALA A 214 -11.86 20.86 -11.44
C ALA A 214 -12.10 21.29 -9.96
N ALA A 215 -11.17 20.96 -9.05
CA ALA A 215 -11.24 21.27 -7.62
C ALA A 215 -12.54 20.78 -6.94
N GLN A 216 -13.05 19.64 -7.32
CA GLN A 216 -14.25 19.05 -6.75
C GLN A 216 -13.91 18.24 -5.49
N PHE A 217 -14.03 18.85 -4.31
CA PHE A 217 -13.70 18.21 -3.03
C PHE A 217 -14.88 18.20 -2.05
N PRO A 218 -16.04 17.60 -2.41
CA PRO A 218 -17.15 17.47 -1.49
C PRO A 218 -16.76 16.58 -0.30
N SER A 219 -17.48 16.75 0.82
CA SER A 219 -17.43 15.76 1.89
C SER A 219 -17.95 14.43 1.37
N HIS A 220 -17.39 13.34 1.89
CA HIS A 220 -17.86 12.02 1.51
C HIS A 220 -19.37 11.91 1.74
N SER A 221 -20.08 11.54 0.68
CA SER A 221 -21.53 11.39 0.69
C SER A 221 -21.92 10.08 0.00
N GLY A 222 -23.07 9.57 0.32
CA GLY A 222 -23.61 8.34 -0.32
C GLY A 222 -23.36 7.07 0.47
N ILE A 223 -22.42 7.03 1.41
CA ILE A 223 -22.30 5.92 2.34
C ILE A 223 -22.91 6.30 3.69
N ARG A 224 -23.82 5.47 4.17
CA ARG A 224 -24.54 5.68 5.42
C ARG A 224 -23.61 5.76 6.63
N PHE A 225 -23.85 6.70 7.56
CA PHE A 225 -23.21 6.70 8.87
C PHE A 225 -23.64 5.44 9.67
N PRO A 226 -22.73 4.76 10.40
CA PRO A 226 -21.30 5.06 10.61
C PRO A 226 -20.35 4.42 9.61
N GLN A 227 -20.83 3.74 8.57
CA GLN A 227 -20.01 3.01 7.58
C GLN A 227 -19.22 3.94 6.65
N ASN A 228 -19.49 5.23 6.65
CA ASN A 228 -18.84 6.24 5.81
C ASN A 228 -17.35 6.48 6.14
N GLY A 229 -16.81 5.81 7.16
CA GLY A 229 -15.41 5.93 7.56
C GLY A 229 -15.03 7.24 8.25
N CYS A 230 -15.97 8.17 8.47
CA CYS A 230 -15.67 9.46 9.16
C CYS A 230 -15.21 9.26 10.60
N VAL A 231 -15.74 8.24 11.30
CA VAL A 231 -15.40 7.96 12.71
C VAL A 231 -13.91 7.65 12.90
N SER A 232 -13.28 7.02 11.90
CA SER A 232 -11.85 6.67 11.90
C SER A 232 -11.00 7.58 11.01
N CYS A 233 -11.54 8.70 10.55
CA CYS A 233 -10.85 9.61 9.66
C CYS A 233 -9.93 10.54 10.45
N ALA A 234 -8.64 10.54 10.14
CA ALA A 234 -7.67 11.45 10.74
C ALA A 234 -8.05 12.94 10.57
N HIS A 235 -8.69 13.29 9.46
CA HIS A 235 -9.11 14.67 9.15
C HIS A 235 -10.47 15.05 9.74
N LEU A 236 -11.05 14.25 10.64
CA LEU A 236 -12.38 14.50 11.21
C LEU A 236 -12.47 15.88 11.88
N GLY A 237 -11.45 16.27 12.65
CA GLY A 237 -11.38 17.56 13.31
C GLY A 237 -11.51 18.74 12.35
N LEU A 238 -10.90 18.67 11.17
CA LEU A 238 -11.03 19.70 10.12
C LEU A 238 -12.45 19.79 9.57
N CYS A 239 -13.13 18.66 9.40
CA CYS A 239 -14.51 18.64 8.93
C CYS A 239 -15.50 19.18 9.95
N LEU A 240 -15.23 18.98 11.24
CA LEU A 240 -16.07 19.44 12.36
C LEU A 240 -15.70 20.84 12.86
N ASN A 241 -14.61 21.44 12.37
CA ASN A 241 -14.00 22.66 12.91
C ASN A 241 -13.68 22.53 14.41
N ASP A 242 -13.23 21.34 14.84
CA ASP A 242 -12.86 21.06 16.22
C ASP A 242 -11.34 21.20 16.41
N GLN A 243 -10.91 22.33 16.96
CA GLN A 243 -9.49 22.64 17.15
C GLN A 243 -8.79 21.63 18.06
N LYS A 244 -9.47 21.07 19.06
CA LYS A 244 -8.86 20.07 19.96
C LYS A 244 -8.54 18.78 19.24
N LEU A 245 -9.45 18.32 18.37
CA LEU A 245 -9.20 17.14 17.53
C LEU A 245 -8.08 17.40 16.51
N ILE A 246 -8.04 18.59 15.91
CA ILE A 246 -6.96 18.97 14.99
C ILE A 246 -5.62 18.93 15.72
N ASP A 247 -5.50 19.62 16.85
CA ASP A 247 -4.26 19.74 17.61
C ASP A 247 -3.80 18.40 18.19
N SER A 248 -4.71 17.47 18.48
CA SER A 248 -4.34 16.15 19.01
C SER A 248 -3.83 15.19 17.93
N SER A 249 -4.37 15.24 16.71
CA SER A 249 -4.17 14.19 15.70
C SER A 249 -3.41 14.62 14.45
N LEU A 250 -3.34 15.93 14.18
CA LEU A 250 -2.79 16.43 12.92
C LEU A 250 -1.61 17.38 13.11
N ILE A 251 -0.72 17.37 12.13
CA ILE A 251 0.33 18.36 11.93
C ILE A 251 0.23 18.90 10.51
N ARG A 252 0.54 20.17 10.31
CA ARG A 252 0.59 20.76 8.98
C ARG A 252 2.04 20.77 8.48
N SER A 253 2.28 20.11 7.36
CA SER A 253 3.57 20.15 6.68
C SER A 253 3.77 21.50 5.98
N ALA A 254 4.96 22.07 6.03
CA ALA A 254 5.29 23.39 5.51
C ALA A 254 5.50 23.44 3.99
N GLY A 255 5.05 22.46 3.22
CA GLY A 255 5.20 22.42 1.75
C GLY A 255 4.13 21.59 1.08
N ALA A 256 3.28 22.21 0.29
CA ALA A 256 2.22 21.57 -0.47
C ALA A 256 2.72 20.71 -1.66
N ASN A 257 4.02 20.71 -1.94
CA ASN A 257 4.64 19.99 -3.08
C ASN A 257 5.44 18.75 -2.68
N ASP A 258 5.20 18.19 -1.51
CA ASP A 258 5.88 16.99 -1.07
C ASP A 258 5.39 15.74 -1.82
N LEU A 259 5.79 15.62 -3.07
CA LEU A 259 5.93 14.31 -3.73
C LEU A 259 7.15 13.54 -3.16
N ALA A 260 7.99 14.20 -2.37
CA ALA A 260 9.13 13.61 -1.66
C ALA A 260 8.73 12.38 -0.82
N TRP A 261 7.49 12.32 -0.31
CA TRP A 261 7.01 11.12 0.39
C TRP A 261 6.77 9.93 -0.55
N LEU A 262 6.61 10.14 -1.87
CA LEU A 262 6.59 9.04 -2.84
C LEU A 262 8.00 8.49 -3.05
N ASP A 263 9.01 9.37 -3.01
CA ASP A 263 10.41 8.96 -3.06
C ASP A 263 10.86 8.39 -1.71
N GLU A 264 10.34 8.86 -0.57
CA GLU A 264 10.50 8.25 0.77
C GLU A 264 9.83 6.88 0.90
N LEU A 265 8.98 6.48 -0.04
CA LEU A 265 8.42 5.12 -0.12
C LEU A 265 9.37 4.15 -0.83
N VAL A 266 10.44 4.64 -1.46
CA VAL A 266 11.37 3.87 -2.32
C VAL A 266 12.80 3.89 -1.78
N ASP A 267 13.17 4.83 -0.88
CA ASP A 267 14.40 4.85 -0.13
C ASP A 267 14.19 4.23 1.27
#